data_74c2ea3431230dacd6a374567fb3538e
#
_entry.id   74c2ea3431230dacd6a374567fb3538e
#
_cell.length_a   1.000
_cell.length_b   1.000
_cell.length_c   1.000
_cell.angle_alpha   90.00
_cell.angle_beta   90.00
_cell.angle_gamma   90.00
#
_symmetry.space_group_name_H-M   'P 1'
#
loop_
_entity.id
_entity.type
_entity.pdbx_description
1 polymer ?
#
loop_
_entity_poly.entity_id
_entity_poly.type
_entity_poly.pdbx_seq_one_letter_code
_entity_poly.pdbx_strand_id
1 'polypeptide(L)'
;RLIAVLSDGLGSGIKANILSTMTATMLLRFIENGQIPIRKAAEIVMNSLPVCKVRRISYSTFSAIDCDDNGNAKIVEEGNPEFLWIRDNEVMTPEYETIQSKTFKNRKMKVYKLKLKLGDRLIFCSDGVTQAGLGGGRLKLGLRREGLIVLVKDKISECPDVSSSELSQYIVNQARNIENDRNPKDDISACVLYFREPRESLIFTGPPYHQQKDAEYARMFDNFKGKKAICGG
;
A
#
# COMPACT_ATOMS: atom_id res chain seq x y z
N ARG A 1 -13.52 -3.46 7.78
CA ARG A 1 -12.19 -3.14 8.30
C ARG A 1 -11.12 -3.67 7.36
N LEU A 2 -10.07 -2.90 7.07
CA LEU A 2 -8.93 -3.25 6.22
C LEU A 2 -7.63 -3.12 7.03
N ILE A 3 -6.80 -4.16 6.97
CA ILE A 3 -5.44 -4.15 7.50
C ILE A 3 -4.49 -4.46 6.37
N ALA A 4 -3.45 -3.65 6.19
CA ALA A 4 -2.38 -3.90 5.23
C ALA A 4 -1.02 -3.66 5.87
N VAL A 5 -0.04 -4.46 5.45
CA VAL A 5 1.35 -4.36 5.91
C VAL A 5 2.26 -4.47 4.71
N LEU A 6 3.14 -3.49 4.54
CA LEU A 6 4.27 -3.52 3.63
C LEU A 6 5.55 -3.65 4.46
N SER A 7 6.36 -4.64 4.18
CA SER A 7 7.65 -4.85 4.85
C SER A 7 8.72 -5.15 3.82
N ASP A 8 9.88 -4.56 4.01
CA ASP A 8 11.05 -4.77 3.18
C ASP A 8 12.22 -5.25 4.03
N GLY A 9 13.07 -6.13 3.45
CA GLY A 9 14.19 -6.73 4.15
C GLY A 9 15.52 -6.09 3.77
N LEU A 10 16.36 -5.80 4.74
CA LEU A 10 17.67 -5.21 4.48
C LEU A 10 18.57 -6.13 3.67
N GLY A 11 18.97 -5.69 2.47
CA GLY A 11 19.81 -6.44 1.55
C GLY A 11 19.00 -7.38 0.67
N SER A 12 19.68 -8.33 0.04
CA SER A 12 19.06 -9.29 -0.88
C SER A 12 19.19 -10.72 -0.38
N GLY A 13 18.35 -11.61 -0.93
CA GLY A 13 18.41 -13.04 -0.71
C GLY A 13 17.53 -13.54 0.43
N ILE A 14 17.74 -14.82 0.78
CA ILE A 14 16.86 -15.61 1.66
C ILE A 14 16.64 -14.94 3.03
N LYS A 15 17.70 -14.39 3.63
CA LYS A 15 17.60 -13.78 4.96
C LYS A 15 16.72 -12.54 4.98
N ALA A 16 16.85 -11.68 3.99
CA ALA A 16 16.03 -10.47 3.85
C ALA A 16 14.55 -10.85 3.65
N ASN A 17 14.29 -11.81 2.75
CA ASN A 17 12.96 -12.32 2.49
C ASN A 17 12.30 -12.96 3.73
N ILE A 18 13.02 -13.79 4.47
CA ILE A 18 12.50 -14.38 5.73
C ILE A 18 12.13 -13.29 6.72
N LEU A 19 13.00 -12.28 6.92
CA LEU A 19 12.77 -11.24 7.93
C LEU A 19 11.64 -10.30 7.55
N SER A 20 11.51 -9.91 6.28
CA SER A 20 10.37 -9.11 5.80
C SER A 20 9.05 -9.87 5.93
N THR A 21 9.03 -11.15 5.52
CA THR A 21 7.84 -12.01 5.63
C THR A 21 7.43 -12.20 7.10
N MET A 22 8.39 -12.48 7.99
CA MET A 22 8.12 -12.61 9.42
C MET A 22 7.57 -11.29 10.00
N THR A 23 8.18 -10.16 9.66
CA THR A 23 7.75 -8.83 10.11
C THR A 23 6.30 -8.55 9.69
N ALA A 24 5.99 -8.74 8.42
CA ALA A 24 4.65 -8.53 7.88
C ALA A 24 3.62 -9.46 8.55
N THR A 25 3.96 -10.75 8.68
CA THR A 25 3.07 -11.75 9.29
C THR A 25 2.82 -11.48 10.76
N MET A 26 3.87 -11.12 11.53
CA MET A 26 3.72 -10.78 12.95
C MET A 26 2.81 -9.57 13.15
N LEU A 27 3.06 -8.48 12.40
CA LEU A 27 2.24 -7.27 12.47
C LEU A 27 0.79 -7.57 12.12
N LEU A 28 0.56 -8.27 10.99
CA LEU A 28 -0.78 -8.61 10.54
C LEU A 28 -1.53 -9.41 11.61
N ARG A 29 -0.92 -10.46 12.15
CA ARG A 29 -1.55 -11.33 13.16
C ARG A 29 -1.84 -10.60 14.47
N PHE A 30 -0.94 -9.75 14.93
CA PHE A 30 -1.16 -8.97 16.14
C PHE A 30 -2.31 -7.97 15.99
N ILE A 31 -2.43 -7.34 14.82
CA ILE A 31 -3.45 -6.33 14.55
C ILE A 31 -4.81 -7.00 14.27
N GLU A 32 -4.82 -8.11 13.50
CA GLU A 32 -6.02 -8.83 13.09
C GLU A 32 -6.83 -9.33 14.30
N ASN A 33 -6.15 -9.88 15.29
CA ASN A 33 -6.78 -10.42 16.50
C ASN A 33 -7.49 -9.35 17.36
N GLY A 34 -7.28 -8.06 17.06
CA GLY A 34 -7.95 -6.94 17.74
C GLY A 34 -7.62 -6.76 19.22
N GLN A 35 -6.84 -7.67 19.81
CA GLN A 35 -6.44 -7.62 21.23
C GLN A 35 -5.36 -6.58 21.50
N ILE A 36 -4.56 -6.26 20.47
CA ILE A 36 -3.43 -5.35 20.59
C ILE A 36 -3.60 -4.20 19.60
N PRO A 37 -3.62 -2.92 20.06
CA PRO A 37 -3.62 -1.78 19.15
C PRO A 37 -2.40 -1.80 18.22
N ILE A 38 -2.57 -1.36 16.97
CA ILE A 38 -1.51 -1.34 15.94
C ILE A 38 -0.19 -0.72 16.45
N ARG A 39 -0.27 0.38 17.20
CA ARG A 39 0.88 1.02 17.86
C ARG A 39 1.66 0.02 18.72
N LYS A 40 0.96 -0.73 19.58
CA LYS A 40 1.59 -1.68 20.49
C LYS A 40 2.16 -2.90 19.76
N ALA A 41 1.44 -3.38 18.74
CA ALA A 41 1.94 -4.43 17.85
C ALA A 41 3.25 -4.02 17.18
N ALA A 42 3.30 -2.81 16.64
CA ALA A 42 4.50 -2.26 16.02
C ALA A 42 5.66 -2.06 17.01
N GLU A 43 5.39 -1.59 18.24
CA GLU A 43 6.41 -1.51 19.30
C GLU A 43 7.02 -2.87 19.62
N ILE A 44 6.18 -3.92 19.74
CA ILE A 44 6.65 -5.29 20.00
C ILE A 44 7.55 -5.74 18.86
N VAL A 45 7.11 -5.63 17.61
CA VAL A 45 7.87 -6.05 16.44
C VAL A 45 9.17 -5.26 16.34
N MET A 46 9.12 -3.92 16.47
CA MET A 46 10.30 -3.06 16.43
C MET A 46 11.36 -3.47 17.48
N ASN A 47 10.93 -3.88 18.68
CA ASN A 47 11.85 -4.25 19.76
C ASN A 47 12.32 -5.72 19.67
N SER A 48 11.63 -6.58 18.93
CA SER A 48 11.95 -7.99 18.77
C SER A 48 12.85 -8.30 17.57
N LEU A 49 12.76 -7.48 16.52
CA LEU A 49 13.55 -7.69 15.31
C LEU A 49 15.03 -7.36 15.53
N PRO A 50 15.96 -8.20 15.03
CA PRO A 50 17.38 -7.96 15.15
C PRO A 50 17.81 -6.70 14.39
N VAL A 51 18.92 -6.12 14.81
CA VAL A 51 19.59 -4.98 14.17
C VAL A 51 20.89 -5.44 13.53
N CYS A 52 21.16 -4.98 12.33
CA CYS A 52 22.43 -5.22 11.67
C CYS A 52 23.58 -4.59 12.46
N LYS A 53 24.50 -5.42 12.94
CA LYS A 53 25.65 -4.99 13.77
C LYS A 53 26.55 -3.99 13.03
N VAL A 54 26.67 -4.11 11.71
CA VAL A 54 27.53 -3.27 10.87
C VAL A 54 26.86 -1.93 10.54
N ARG A 55 25.64 -2.00 9.99
CA ARG A 55 24.90 -0.79 9.55
C ARG A 55 24.09 -0.12 10.66
N ARG A 56 23.87 -0.80 11.79
CA ARG A 56 23.08 -0.35 12.95
C ARG A 56 21.64 0.06 12.62
N ILE A 57 21.09 -0.50 11.54
CA ILE A 57 19.70 -0.31 11.10
C ILE A 57 18.93 -1.63 11.25
N SER A 58 17.60 -1.57 11.23
CA SER A 58 16.75 -2.75 11.27
C SER A 58 17.06 -3.69 10.11
N TYR A 59 16.95 -4.99 10.34
CA TYR A 59 17.00 -5.96 9.24
C TYR A 59 15.70 -5.99 8.41
N SER A 60 14.66 -5.32 8.86
CA SER A 60 13.43 -5.18 8.11
C SER A 60 12.77 -3.86 8.46
N THR A 61 12.28 -3.17 7.45
CA THR A 61 11.45 -1.97 7.56
C THR A 61 9.99 -2.36 7.44
N PHE A 62 9.08 -1.50 7.88
CA PHE A 62 7.67 -1.75 7.69
C PHE A 62 6.81 -0.48 7.67
N SER A 63 5.69 -0.57 6.97
CA SER A 63 4.54 0.31 7.07
C SER A 63 3.30 -0.54 7.27
N ALA A 64 2.48 -0.22 8.25
CA ALA A 64 1.24 -0.94 8.51
C ALA A 64 0.09 0.05 8.73
N ILE A 65 -1.09 -0.34 8.26
CA ILE A 65 -2.33 0.41 8.42
C ILE A 65 -3.45 -0.48 8.94
N ASP A 66 -4.26 0.09 9.83
CA ASP A 66 -5.54 -0.45 10.30
C ASP A 66 -6.60 0.63 10.06
N CYS A 67 -7.52 0.38 9.14
CA CYS A 67 -8.57 1.30 8.71
C CYS A 67 -9.94 0.66 8.88
N ASP A 68 -10.86 1.36 9.53
CA ASP A 68 -12.26 0.95 9.61
C ASP A 68 -13.09 1.45 8.41
N ASP A 69 -14.31 0.95 8.30
CA ASP A 69 -15.24 1.28 7.22
C ASP A 69 -15.71 2.75 7.26
N ASN A 70 -15.52 3.41 8.39
CA ASN A 70 -15.79 4.83 8.56
C ASN A 70 -14.60 5.72 8.16
N GLY A 71 -13.48 5.15 7.70
CA GLY A 71 -12.29 5.90 7.32
C GLY A 71 -11.40 6.34 8.49
N ASN A 72 -11.60 5.82 9.70
CA ASN A 72 -10.63 6.04 10.78
C ASN A 72 -9.43 5.13 10.54
N ALA A 73 -8.30 5.72 10.18
CA ALA A 73 -7.09 5.00 9.87
C ALA A 73 -5.99 5.28 10.90
N LYS A 74 -5.32 4.23 11.34
CA LYS A 74 -4.10 4.30 12.14
C LYS A 74 -2.96 3.71 11.34
N ILE A 75 -1.87 4.46 11.19
CA ILE A 75 -0.70 4.04 10.41
C ILE A 75 0.52 4.05 11.31
N VAL A 76 1.39 3.08 11.12
CA VAL A 76 2.72 3.02 11.75
C VAL A 76 3.77 2.75 10.68
N GLU A 77 4.88 3.46 10.76
CA GLU A 77 6.00 3.33 9.82
C GLU A 77 7.34 3.28 10.54
N GLU A 78 8.18 2.35 10.16
CA GLU A 78 9.58 2.26 10.59
C GLU A 78 10.48 1.93 9.42
N GLY A 79 11.33 2.89 9.04
CA GLY A 79 12.39 2.70 8.06
C GLY A 79 11.98 2.81 6.58
N ASN A 80 10.74 2.57 6.23
CA ASN A 80 10.22 2.81 4.87
C ASN A 80 10.15 4.31 4.53
N PRO A 81 10.14 4.67 3.23
CA PRO A 81 9.75 6.01 2.81
C PRO A 81 8.39 6.38 3.37
N GLU A 82 8.24 7.64 3.78
CA GLU A 82 6.97 8.16 4.29
C GLU A 82 5.87 8.02 3.23
N PHE A 83 4.71 7.46 3.60
CA PHE A 83 3.59 7.28 2.69
C PHE A 83 3.10 8.61 2.10
N LEU A 84 2.46 8.55 0.93
CA LEU A 84 1.74 9.69 0.37
C LEU A 84 0.26 9.56 0.68
N TRP A 85 -0.32 10.66 1.13
CA TRP A 85 -1.76 10.81 1.27
C TRP A 85 -2.25 11.83 0.24
N ILE A 86 -3.03 11.37 -0.73
CA ILE A 86 -3.57 12.20 -1.80
C ILE A 86 -5.07 12.38 -1.56
N ARG A 87 -5.50 13.64 -1.52
CA ARG A 87 -6.90 14.07 -1.48
C ARG A 87 -7.11 15.14 -2.52
N ASP A 88 -8.14 14.99 -3.37
CA ASP A 88 -8.46 15.97 -4.43
C ASP A 88 -7.23 16.33 -5.28
N ASN A 89 -6.41 15.33 -5.61
CA ASN A 89 -5.13 15.43 -6.31
C ASN A 89 -4.07 16.31 -5.61
N GLU A 90 -4.24 16.60 -4.32
CA GLU A 90 -3.26 17.32 -3.50
C GLU A 90 -2.63 16.41 -2.45
N VAL A 91 -1.36 16.70 -2.12
CA VAL A 91 -0.61 15.95 -1.10
C VAL A 91 -0.98 16.49 0.28
N MET A 92 -1.54 15.63 1.11
CA MET A 92 -1.84 15.95 2.49
C MET A 92 -0.62 15.70 3.38
N THR A 93 -0.43 16.54 4.38
CA THR A 93 0.65 16.39 5.38
C THR A 93 0.04 16.03 6.73
N PRO A 94 0.04 14.75 7.11
CA PRO A 94 -0.52 14.32 8.39
C PRO A 94 0.42 14.63 9.55
N GLU A 95 -0.17 14.94 10.70
CA GLU A 95 0.57 14.97 11.98
C GLU A 95 0.91 13.54 12.42
N TYR A 96 2.05 13.41 13.10
CA TYR A 96 2.50 12.13 13.63
C TYR A 96 3.15 12.25 15.00
N GLU A 97 3.07 11.16 15.77
CA GLU A 97 3.83 10.93 16.98
C GLU A 97 5.07 10.09 16.66
N THR A 98 6.22 10.47 17.18
CA THR A 98 7.44 9.66 17.06
C THR A 98 7.61 8.81 18.30
N ILE A 99 7.78 7.51 18.13
CA ILE A 99 8.04 6.56 19.20
C ILE A 99 9.45 6.00 19.03
N GLN A 100 10.25 6.11 20.09
CA GLN A 100 11.60 5.57 20.15
C GLN A 100 11.58 4.11 20.63
N SER A 101 12.39 3.25 20.03
CA SER A 101 12.60 1.90 20.51
C SER A 101 13.22 1.91 21.93
N LYS A 102 12.68 1.06 22.80
CA LYS A 102 13.24 0.86 24.16
C LYS A 102 14.53 0.05 24.13
N THR A 103 14.67 -0.83 23.15
CA THR A 103 15.80 -1.75 23.00
C THR A 103 16.92 -1.17 22.16
N PHE A 104 16.59 -0.41 21.11
CA PHE A 104 17.54 0.08 20.12
C PHE A 104 17.44 1.60 19.97
N LYS A 105 18.39 2.33 20.57
CA LYS A 105 18.37 3.82 20.63
C LYS A 105 18.23 4.52 19.27
N ASN A 106 18.63 3.88 18.17
CA ASN A 106 18.59 4.49 16.83
C ASN A 106 17.31 4.16 16.05
N ARG A 107 16.41 3.34 16.60
CA ARG A 107 15.15 2.98 15.94
C ARG A 107 14.02 3.86 16.41
N LYS A 108 13.31 4.42 15.45
CA LYS A 108 12.14 5.28 15.68
C LYS A 108 11.06 4.87 14.71
N MET A 109 9.83 4.86 15.17
CA MET A 109 8.66 4.71 14.30
C MET A 109 7.78 5.95 14.36
N LYS A 110 7.12 6.27 13.28
CA LYS A 110 6.07 7.29 13.18
C LYS A 110 4.72 6.63 13.35
N VAL A 111 3.83 7.27 14.08
CA VAL A 111 2.45 6.83 14.31
C VAL A 111 1.51 7.95 13.89
N TYR A 112 0.59 7.64 12.98
CA TYR A 112 -0.37 8.58 12.44
C TYR A 112 -1.79 8.16 12.80
N LYS A 113 -2.68 9.14 12.95
CA LYS A 113 -4.12 8.95 13.07
C LYS A 113 -4.79 9.82 12.03
N LEU A 114 -5.51 9.22 11.11
CA LEU A 114 -6.15 9.91 9.99
C LEU A 114 -7.65 9.71 10.02
N LYS A 115 -8.36 10.68 9.46
CA LYS A 115 -9.76 10.55 9.06
C LYS A 115 -9.81 10.66 7.54
N LEU A 116 -9.94 9.50 6.88
CA LEU A 116 -10.06 9.43 5.44
C LEU A 116 -11.43 9.91 4.98
N LYS A 117 -11.47 10.53 3.82
CA LYS A 117 -12.68 10.90 3.07
C LYS A 117 -12.74 10.10 1.79
N LEU A 118 -13.94 9.93 1.25
CA LEU A 118 -14.12 9.31 -0.06
C LEU A 118 -13.27 10.07 -1.10
N GLY A 119 -12.55 9.33 -1.91
CA GLY A 119 -11.57 9.85 -2.87
C GLY A 119 -10.13 9.81 -2.37
N ASP A 120 -9.88 9.65 -1.07
CA ASP A 120 -8.51 9.59 -0.53
C ASP A 120 -7.76 8.35 -1.02
N ARG A 121 -6.49 8.57 -1.35
CA ARG A 121 -5.54 7.51 -1.67
C ARG A 121 -4.33 7.57 -0.73
N LEU A 122 -3.94 6.42 -0.21
CA LEU A 122 -2.71 6.24 0.56
C LEU A 122 -1.77 5.36 -0.26
N ILE A 123 -0.56 5.83 -0.48
CA ILE A 123 0.47 5.14 -1.27
C ILE A 123 1.65 4.84 -0.38
N PHE A 124 1.93 3.57 -0.16
CA PHE A 124 3.09 3.06 0.56
C PHE A 124 4.05 2.43 -0.44
N CYS A 125 5.35 2.57 -0.21
CA CYS A 125 6.36 1.95 -1.06
C CYS A 125 7.61 1.55 -0.27
N SER A 126 8.39 0.61 -0.83
CA SER A 126 9.76 0.35 -0.39
C SER A 126 10.69 1.46 -0.89
N ASP A 127 11.88 1.53 -0.32
CA ASP A 127 12.90 2.49 -0.74
C ASP A 127 13.40 2.25 -2.18
N GLY A 128 13.31 1.02 -2.70
CA GLY A 128 13.57 0.72 -4.10
C GLY A 128 12.74 1.55 -5.09
N VAL A 129 11.55 2.02 -4.71
CA VAL A 129 10.78 2.98 -5.51
C VAL A 129 11.41 4.37 -5.48
N THR A 130 11.70 4.90 -4.30
CA THR A 130 12.23 6.27 -4.16
C THR A 130 13.70 6.39 -4.56
N GLN A 131 14.45 5.29 -4.49
CA GLN A 131 15.85 5.20 -4.90
C GLN A 131 16.02 4.80 -6.38
N ALA A 132 14.95 4.48 -7.09
CA ALA A 132 15.01 4.07 -8.50
C ALA A 132 15.86 5.02 -9.33
N GLY A 133 16.85 4.49 -10.06
CA GLY A 133 17.81 5.23 -10.87
C GLY A 133 19.00 5.81 -10.11
N LEU A 134 19.10 5.63 -8.80
CA LEU A 134 20.20 6.16 -7.99
C LEU A 134 21.56 5.62 -8.44
N GLY A 135 22.51 6.53 -8.68
CA GLY A 135 23.92 6.17 -8.94
C GLY A 135 24.25 5.66 -10.34
N GLY A 136 23.43 5.92 -11.33
CA GLY A 136 23.79 5.55 -12.71
C GLY A 136 22.64 5.47 -13.70
N GLY A 137 21.41 5.55 -13.22
CA GLY A 137 20.22 5.60 -14.05
C GLY A 137 19.98 6.99 -14.65
N ARG A 138 18.81 7.15 -15.24
CA ARG A 138 18.36 8.44 -15.81
C ARG A 138 18.28 9.55 -14.76
N LEU A 139 18.10 9.20 -13.48
CA LEU A 139 18.00 10.12 -12.38
C LEU A 139 19.17 9.91 -11.40
N LYS A 140 20.20 10.74 -11.47
CA LYS A 140 21.42 10.62 -10.64
C LYS A 140 21.16 10.58 -9.13
N LEU A 141 20.10 11.21 -8.67
CA LEU A 141 19.70 11.28 -7.25
C LEU A 141 18.54 10.34 -6.91
N GLY A 142 18.14 9.46 -7.83
CA GLY A 142 16.96 8.62 -7.70
C GLY A 142 15.65 9.38 -7.94
N LEU A 143 14.54 8.64 -7.98
CA LEU A 143 13.18 9.19 -8.17
C LEU A 143 12.80 10.14 -7.02
N ARG A 144 13.17 9.79 -5.79
CA ARG A 144 12.81 10.49 -4.56
C ARG A 144 11.30 10.58 -4.33
N ARG A 145 10.92 11.16 -3.18
CA ARG A 145 9.53 11.44 -2.85
C ARG A 145 8.88 12.42 -3.82
N GLU A 146 9.61 13.45 -4.23
CA GLU A 146 9.12 14.49 -5.14
C GLU A 146 8.74 13.91 -6.51
N GLY A 147 9.60 13.05 -7.06
CA GLY A 147 9.30 12.36 -8.32
C GLY A 147 8.12 11.40 -8.20
N LEU A 148 8.01 10.68 -7.09
CA LEU A 148 6.85 9.82 -6.84
C LEU A 148 5.55 10.63 -6.75
N ILE A 149 5.57 11.79 -6.11
CA ILE A 149 4.41 12.70 -6.04
C ILE A 149 3.97 13.11 -7.46
N VAL A 150 4.89 13.53 -8.30
CA VAL A 150 4.60 13.92 -9.69
C VAL A 150 3.98 12.76 -10.45
N LEU A 151 4.61 11.58 -10.44
CA LEU A 151 4.08 10.37 -11.11
C LEU A 151 2.65 10.03 -10.68
N VAL A 152 2.38 10.08 -9.37
CA VAL A 152 1.06 9.73 -8.83
C VAL A 152 0.02 10.78 -9.20
N LYS A 153 0.32 12.07 -9.07
CA LYS A 153 -0.60 13.17 -9.41
C LYS A 153 -0.92 13.18 -10.90
N ASP A 154 0.06 13.01 -11.77
CA ASP A 154 -0.12 12.95 -13.21
C ASP A 154 -1.03 11.78 -13.60
N LYS A 155 -0.77 10.59 -13.04
CA LYS A 155 -1.60 9.41 -13.32
C LYS A 155 -3.04 9.55 -12.83
N ILE A 156 -3.26 10.16 -11.68
CA ILE A 156 -4.61 10.46 -11.15
C ILE A 156 -5.29 11.52 -12.01
N SER A 157 -4.57 12.53 -12.49
CA SER A 157 -5.11 13.57 -13.38
C SER A 157 -5.54 13.02 -14.74
N GLU A 158 -4.74 12.08 -15.31
CA GLU A 158 -5.09 11.39 -16.56
C GLU A 158 -6.30 10.45 -16.39
N CYS A 159 -6.39 9.77 -15.28
CA CYS A 159 -7.43 8.80 -14.98
C CYS A 159 -7.89 8.94 -13.51
N PRO A 160 -8.87 9.83 -13.22
CA PRO A 160 -9.33 10.06 -11.85
C PRO A 160 -9.85 8.81 -11.13
N ASP A 161 -10.42 7.87 -11.90
CA ASP A 161 -10.95 6.60 -11.40
C ASP A 161 -9.95 5.44 -11.42
N VAL A 162 -8.66 5.72 -11.63
CA VAL A 162 -7.62 4.70 -11.64
C VAL A 162 -7.71 3.82 -10.40
N SER A 163 -7.72 2.50 -10.60
CA SER A 163 -7.82 1.53 -9.51
C SER A 163 -6.53 1.47 -8.68
N SER A 164 -6.64 0.98 -7.44
CA SER A 164 -5.46 0.73 -6.58
C SER A 164 -4.45 -0.18 -7.26
N SER A 165 -4.91 -1.23 -7.92
CA SER A 165 -4.06 -2.19 -8.63
C SER A 165 -3.33 -1.54 -9.80
N GLU A 166 -4.05 -0.80 -10.66
CA GLU A 166 -3.44 -0.12 -11.81
C GLU A 166 -2.44 0.95 -11.37
N LEU A 167 -2.76 1.72 -10.33
CA LEU A 167 -1.85 2.76 -9.82
C LEU A 167 -0.60 2.15 -9.19
N SER A 168 -0.73 1.07 -8.42
CA SER A 168 0.43 0.39 -7.82
C SER A 168 1.33 -0.23 -8.90
N GLN A 169 0.76 -0.88 -9.92
CA GLN A 169 1.51 -1.41 -11.06
C GLN A 169 2.19 -0.29 -11.86
N TYR A 170 1.50 0.83 -12.07
CA TYR A 170 2.07 1.99 -12.74
C TYR A 170 3.32 2.50 -12.00
N ILE A 171 3.24 2.69 -10.67
CA ILE A 171 4.37 3.12 -9.84
C ILE A 171 5.56 2.17 -9.98
N VAL A 172 5.32 0.86 -9.82
CA VAL A 172 6.36 -0.16 -9.93
C VAL A 172 7.00 -0.17 -11.33
N ASN A 173 6.18 -0.08 -12.39
CA ASN A 173 6.68 -0.07 -13.76
C ASN A 173 7.49 1.20 -14.07
N GLN A 174 7.08 2.37 -13.58
CA GLN A 174 7.85 3.60 -13.74
C GLN A 174 9.19 3.52 -13.01
N ALA A 175 9.21 3.04 -11.77
CA ALA A 175 10.43 2.83 -11.02
C ALA A 175 11.40 1.89 -11.77
N ARG A 176 10.91 0.75 -12.28
CA ARG A 176 11.71 -0.19 -13.10
C ARG A 176 12.24 0.42 -14.40
N ASN A 177 11.47 1.28 -15.07
CA ASN A 177 11.88 1.93 -16.31
C ASN A 177 12.96 3.01 -16.08
N ILE A 178 13.07 3.54 -14.86
CA ILE A 178 14.10 4.50 -14.46
C ILE A 178 15.45 3.81 -14.24
N GLU A 179 15.43 2.53 -13.83
CA GLU A 179 16.65 1.75 -13.61
C GLU A 179 17.42 1.47 -14.90
N ASN A 180 18.75 1.34 -14.77
CA ASN A 180 19.61 0.93 -15.89
C ASN A 180 19.25 -0.51 -16.29
N ASP A 181 19.11 -0.70 -17.61
CA ASP A 181 18.79 -2.00 -18.22
C ASP A 181 17.53 -2.68 -17.63
N ARG A 182 16.66 -1.90 -16.99
CA ARG A 182 15.48 -2.39 -16.26
C ARG A 182 15.80 -3.45 -15.19
N ASN A 183 17.03 -3.43 -14.70
CA ASN A 183 17.48 -4.35 -13.63
C ASN A 183 17.52 -3.57 -12.30
N PRO A 184 16.50 -3.70 -11.45
CA PRO A 184 16.45 -3.00 -10.17
C PRO A 184 17.60 -3.41 -9.26
N LYS A 185 18.20 -2.44 -8.59
CA LYS A 185 19.25 -2.68 -7.59
C LYS A 185 18.69 -3.14 -6.25
N ASP A 186 17.40 -2.89 -6.02
CA ASP A 186 16.69 -3.25 -4.80
C ASP A 186 15.25 -3.66 -5.12
N ASP A 187 14.57 -4.28 -4.16
CA ASP A 187 13.19 -4.74 -4.31
C ASP A 187 12.24 -3.54 -4.43
N ILE A 188 11.48 -3.50 -5.52
CA ILE A 188 10.52 -2.43 -5.82
C ILE A 188 9.11 -2.91 -5.46
N SER A 189 8.56 -2.36 -4.39
CA SER A 189 7.22 -2.68 -3.90
C SER A 189 6.38 -1.42 -3.71
N ALA A 190 5.12 -1.47 -4.12
CA ALA A 190 4.14 -0.41 -3.89
C ALA A 190 2.78 -0.98 -3.49
N CYS A 191 2.14 -0.34 -2.53
CA CYS A 191 0.79 -0.65 -2.08
C CYS A 191 -0.05 0.62 -2.13
N VAL A 192 -1.20 0.56 -2.78
CA VAL A 192 -2.14 1.67 -2.88
C VAL A 192 -3.46 1.29 -2.22
N LEU A 193 -3.91 2.12 -1.29
CA LEU A 193 -5.24 2.03 -0.70
C LEU A 193 -6.07 3.19 -1.23
N TYR A 194 -7.26 2.88 -1.75
CA TYR A 194 -8.21 3.86 -2.25
C TYR A 194 -9.51 3.78 -1.44
N PHE A 195 -9.76 4.79 -0.61
CA PHE A 195 -10.98 4.89 0.18
C PHE A 195 -12.08 5.50 -0.69
N ARG A 196 -12.99 4.68 -1.18
CA ARG A 196 -14.03 5.06 -2.14
C ARG A 196 -15.33 4.31 -1.87
N GLU A 197 -16.40 4.76 -2.52
CA GLU A 197 -17.66 4.03 -2.55
C GLU A 197 -17.48 2.60 -3.09
N PRO A 198 -18.19 1.63 -2.56
CA PRO A 198 -18.21 0.27 -3.10
C PRO A 198 -18.59 0.28 -4.59
N ARG A 199 -17.93 -0.57 -5.38
CA ARG A 199 -18.33 -0.82 -6.75
C ARG A 199 -19.13 -2.11 -6.79
N GLU A 200 -20.36 -2.02 -7.28
CA GLU A 200 -21.21 -3.17 -7.47
C GLU A 200 -21.11 -3.67 -8.91
N SER A 201 -21.20 -4.99 -9.07
CA SER A 201 -21.24 -5.63 -10.38
C SER A 201 -22.33 -6.70 -10.39
N LEU A 202 -23.14 -6.69 -11.43
CA LEU A 202 -24.12 -7.74 -11.69
C LEU A 202 -23.58 -8.69 -12.76
N ILE A 203 -23.46 -9.97 -12.43
CA ILE A 203 -22.95 -10.98 -13.33
C ILE A 203 -24.03 -12.04 -13.51
N PHE A 204 -24.49 -12.21 -14.74
CA PHE A 204 -25.36 -13.34 -15.11
C PHE A 204 -24.51 -14.44 -15.73
N THR A 205 -24.55 -15.62 -15.13
CA THR A 205 -23.76 -16.80 -15.55
C THR A 205 -24.57 -17.82 -16.38
N GLY A 206 -25.78 -17.45 -16.79
CA GLY A 206 -26.68 -18.26 -17.59
C GLY A 206 -28.10 -17.71 -17.57
N PRO A 207 -29.03 -18.26 -18.38
CA PRO A 207 -30.42 -17.89 -18.35
C PRO A 207 -31.09 -18.35 -17.04
N PRO A 208 -32.20 -17.74 -16.63
CA PRO A 208 -32.97 -18.22 -15.50
C PRO A 208 -33.51 -19.63 -15.76
N TYR A 209 -33.59 -20.44 -14.72
CA TYR A 209 -34.06 -21.82 -14.81
C TYR A 209 -35.48 -21.93 -15.41
N HIS A 210 -36.33 -20.93 -15.11
CA HIS A 210 -37.68 -20.85 -15.65
C HIS A 210 -37.76 -19.72 -16.67
N GLN A 211 -38.10 -20.03 -17.92
CA GLN A 211 -38.24 -19.07 -19.03
C GLN A 211 -39.19 -17.90 -18.70
N GLN A 212 -40.19 -18.14 -17.86
CA GLN A 212 -41.13 -17.10 -17.39
C GLN A 212 -40.44 -15.94 -16.66
N LYS A 213 -39.22 -16.16 -16.17
CA LYS A 213 -38.41 -15.16 -15.47
C LYS A 213 -37.47 -14.36 -16.37
N ASP A 214 -37.42 -14.63 -17.66
CA ASP A 214 -36.55 -13.93 -18.61
C ASP A 214 -36.77 -12.40 -18.58
N ALA A 215 -38.05 -11.99 -18.60
CA ALA A 215 -38.40 -10.58 -18.55
C ALA A 215 -38.02 -9.89 -17.20
N GLU A 216 -38.06 -10.64 -16.09
CA GLU A 216 -37.64 -10.15 -14.78
C GLU A 216 -36.11 -9.94 -14.73
N TYR A 217 -35.37 -10.93 -15.23
CA TYR A 217 -33.90 -10.87 -15.29
C TYR A 217 -33.42 -9.78 -16.24
N ALA A 218 -34.07 -9.60 -17.39
CA ALA A 218 -33.76 -8.51 -18.30
C ALA A 218 -33.95 -7.15 -17.63
N ARG A 219 -35.09 -6.94 -16.94
CA ARG A 219 -35.32 -5.70 -16.19
C ARG A 219 -34.32 -5.47 -15.06
N MET A 220 -33.94 -6.55 -14.33
CA MET A 220 -32.92 -6.46 -13.29
C MET A 220 -31.59 -6.02 -13.88
N PHE A 221 -31.22 -6.59 -15.03
CA PHE A 221 -29.99 -6.23 -15.74
C PHE A 221 -30.03 -4.78 -16.23
N ASP A 222 -31.13 -4.35 -16.85
CA ASP A 222 -31.26 -2.98 -17.36
C ASP A 222 -31.25 -1.93 -16.26
N ASN A 223 -31.92 -2.18 -15.14
CA ASN A 223 -32.05 -1.24 -14.04
C ASN A 223 -30.82 -1.18 -13.12
N PHE A 224 -29.91 -2.16 -13.20
CA PHE A 224 -28.72 -2.16 -12.36
C PHE A 224 -27.76 -1.04 -12.74
N LYS A 225 -27.36 -0.19 -11.77
CA LYS A 225 -26.51 0.98 -12.03
C LYS A 225 -25.00 0.71 -12.01
N GLY A 226 -24.58 -0.49 -11.62
CA GLY A 226 -23.16 -0.89 -11.56
C GLY A 226 -22.62 -1.46 -12.86
N LYS A 227 -21.46 -2.11 -12.79
CA LYS A 227 -20.91 -2.88 -13.92
C LYS A 227 -21.77 -4.11 -14.18
N LYS A 228 -22.00 -4.42 -15.46
CA LYS A 228 -22.83 -5.53 -15.89
C LYS A 228 -22.02 -6.48 -16.75
N ALA A 229 -22.17 -7.77 -16.53
CA ALA A 229 -21.58 -8.80 -17.38
C ALA A 229 -22.55 -9.98 -17.56
N ILE A 230 -22.57 -10.52 -18.75
CA ILE A 230 -23.24 -11.78 -19.07
C ILE A 230 -22.15 -12.76 -19.48
N CYS A 231 -22.05 -13.87 -18.76
CA CYS A 231 -21.08 -14.93 -18.99
C CYS A 231 -21.81 -16.23 -19.33
N GLY A 232 -21.28 -16.95 -20.29
CA GLY A 232 -21.83 -18.20 -20.74
C GLY A 232 -22.63 -18.05 -22.05
N GLY A 233 -22.67 -19.11 -22.79
CA GLY A 233 -23.35 -19.28 -24.07
C GLY A 233 -23.54 -20.75 -24.33
#